data_f8c3492debcb6a695eae644b293bfff4
#
_entry.id   f8c3492debcb6a695eae644b293bfff4
#
_cell.length_a   1.000
_cell.length_b   1.000
_cell.length_c   1.000
_cell.angle_alpha   90.00
_cell.angle_beta   90.00
_cell.angle_gamma   90.00
#
_symmetry.space_group_name_H-M   'P 1'
#
loop_
_entity.id
_entity.type
_entity.pdbx_description
1 polymer ?
#
loop_
_entity_poly.entity_id
_entity_poly.type
_entity_poly.pdbx_seq_one_letter_code
_entity_poly.pdbx_strand_id
1 'polypeptide(L)'
;MNDPEATDKQEELQAMAISCDAAILFANRHADLADEMSMTEKDPKRAAELRRIAEVCRWVPAHAPRDYWEAIQMYWFVHLGTITELNGWDAMNPGHFDQHLAPFYGKGTRDGTLTRDRGKRLMS
;
A
#
# COMPACT_ATOMS: atom_id res chain seq x y z
N MET A 1 9.64 -21.21 32.61
CA MET A 1 8.82 -20.20 33.32
C MET A 1 7.56 -20.05 32.48
N ASN A 2 6.39 -20.47 32.97
CA ASN A 2 5.15 -20.35 32.20
C ASN A 2 4.67 -18.88 32.27
N ASP A 3 4.58 -18.22 31.13
CA ASP A 3 3.95 -16.91 31.01
C ASP A 3 2.41 -17.10 31.12
N PRO A 4 1.74 -16.55 32.14
CA PRO A 4 0.29 -16.70 32.31
C PRO A 4 -0.53 -16.03 31.19
N GLU A 5 0.08 -15.11 30.44
CA GLU A 5 -0.54 -14.41 29.30
C GLU A 5 -0.18 -15.03 27.94
N ALA A 6 0.49 -16.18 27.92
CA ALA A 6 1.00 -16.77 26.68
C ALA A 6 -0.12 -17.07 25.66
N THR A 7 -1.27 -17.54 26.15
CA THR A 7 -2.43 -17.85 25.29
C THR A 7 -3.02 -16.58 24.67
N ASP A 8 -3.24 -15.55 25.48
CA ASP A 8 -3.81 -14.29 25.01
C ASP A 8 -2.89 -13.61 23.99
N LYS A 9 -1.57 -13.61 24.27
CA LYS A 9 -0.57 -13.09 23.32
C LYS A 9 -0.54 -13.87 22.01
N GLN A 10 -0.70 -15.19 22.07
CA GLN A 10 -0.76 -16.03 20.86
C GLN A 10 -1.99 -15.73 20.02
N GLU A 11 -3.16 -15.59 20.63
CA GLU A 11 -4.40 -15.24 19.95
C GLU A 11 -4.33 -13.86 19.32
N GLU A 12 -3.76 -12.87 20.01
CA GLU A 12 -3.56 -11.53 19.48
C GLU A 12 -2.62 -11.53 18.27
N LEU A 13 -1.49 -12.23 18.35
CA LEU A 13 -0.55 -12.36 17.22
C LEU A 13 -1.19 -13.06 16.01
N GLN A 14 -2.04 -14.06 16.26
CA GLN A 14 -2.78 -14.74 15.21
C GLN A 14 -3.80 -13.81 14.54
N ALA A 15 -4.53 -13.01 15.32
CA ALA A 15 -5.45 -12.00 14.79
C ALA A 15 -4.73 -10.95 13.95
N MET A 16 -3.56 -10.49 14.38
CA MET A 16 -2.70 -9.58 13.61
C MET A 16 -2.25 -10.21 12.29
N ALA A 17 -1.83 -11.48 12.29
CA ALA A 17 -1.45 -12.19 11.07
C ALA A 17 -2.61 -12.29 10.08
N ILE A 18 -3.81 -12.65 10.54
CA ILE A 18 -5.02 -12.70 9.71
C ILE A 18 -5.33 -11.34 9.09
N SER A 19 -5.20 -10.26 9.85
CA SER A 19 -5.42 -8.89 9.35
C SER A 19 -4.40 -8.51 8.27
N CYS A 20 -3.15 -8.88 8.45
CA CYS A 20 -2.11 -8.68 7.42
C CYS A 20 -2.40 -9.46 6.14
N ASP A 21 -2.78 -10.75 6.27
CA ASP A 21 -3.14 -11.60 5.13
C ASP A 21 -4.34 -11.03 4.37
N ALA A 22 -5.34 -10.50 5.07
CA ALA A 22 -6.49 -9.86 4.47
C ALA A 22 -6.10 -8.62 3.66
N ALA A 23 -5.20 -7.77 4.17
CA ALA A 23 -4.70 -6.60 3.46
C ALA A 23 -3.91 -7.01 2.19
N ILE A 24 -3.09 -8.06 2.27
CA ILE A 24 -2.36 -8.61 1.13
C ILE A 24 -3.32 -9.16 0.06
N LEU A 25 -4.33 -9.92 0.48
CA LEU A 25 -5.35 -10.46 -0.41
C LEU A 25 -6.11 -9.34 -1.13
N PHE A 26 -6.49 -8.29 -0.40
CA PHE A 26 -7.15 -7.12 -0.95
C PHE A 26 -6.30 -6.44 -2.02
N ALA A 27 -5.01 -6.22 -1.76
CA ALA A 27 -4.07 -5.66 -2.72
C ALA A 27 -3.90 -6.53 -3.98
N ASN A 28 -3.79 -7.84 -3.82
CA ASN A 28 -3.67 -8.78 -4.94
C ASN A 28 -4.91 -8.76 -5.85
N ARG A 29 -6.12 -8.65 -5.29
CA ARG A 29 -7.35 -8.50 -6.08
C ARG A 29 -7.36 -7.22 -6.92
N HIS A 30 -6.80 -6.13 -6.41
CA HIS A 30 -6.63 -4.90 -7.19
C HIS A 30 -5.58 -5.06 -8.29
N ALA A 31 -4.52 -5.80 -8.02
CA ALA A 31 -3.52 -6.12 -9.03
C ALA A 31 -4.11 -6.94 -10.18
N ASP A 32 -4.89 -7.98 -9.87
CA ASP A 32 -5.57 -8.81 -10.87
C ASP A 32 -6.51 -7.98 -11.75
N LEU A 33 -7.31 -7.11 -11.13
CA LEU A 33 -8.20 -6.20 -11.87
C LEU A 33 -7.41 -5.23 -12.77
N ALA A 34 -6.31 -4.66 -12.29
CA ALA A 34 -5.48 -3.76 -13.09
C ALA A 34 -4.82 -4.48 -14.27
N ASP A 35 -4.38 -5.72 -14.09
CA ASP A 35 -3.87 -6.57 -15.18
C ASP A 35 -4.97 -6.84 -16.23
N GLU A 36 -6.16 -7.26 -15.83
CA GLU A 36 -7.30 -7.46 -16.74
C GLU A 36 -7.64 -6.19 -17.52
N MET A 37 -7.72 -5.05 -16.84
CA MET A 37 -7.97 -3.76 -17.50
C MET A 37 -6.86 -3.41 -18.49
N SER A 38 -5.60 -3.73 -18.18
CA SER A 38 -4.47 -3.46 -19.07
C SER A 38 -4.53 -4.22 -20.38
N MET A 39 -5.14 -5.41 -20.38
CA MET A 39 -5.29 -6.26 -21.58
C MET A 39 -6.33 -5.71 -22.56
N THR A 40 -7.33 -4.99 -22.05
CA THR A 40 -8.44 -4.45 -22.84
C THR A 40 -8.26 -2.96 -23.19
N GLU A 41 -7.31 -2.28 -22.55
CA GLU A 41 -7.03 -0.86 -22.74
C GLU A 41 -6.41 -0.60 -24.13
N LYS A 42 -6.98 0.35 -24.87
CA LYS A 42 -6.56 0.70 -26.23
C LYS A 42 -5.41 1.72 -26.25
N ASP A 43 -5.35 2.57 -25.23
CA ASP A 43 -4.23 3.51 -25.11
C ASP A 43 -2.99 2.80 -24.54
N PRO A 44 -1.91 2.69 -25.30
CA PRO A 44 -0.70 1.99 -24.84
C PRO A 44 -0.05 2.63 -23.61
N LYS A 45 -0.22 3.95 -23.41
CA LYS A 45 0.29 4.63 -22.21
C LYS A 45 -0.53 4.21 -21.00
N ARG A 46 -1.86 4.23 -21.12
CA ARG A 46 -2.73 3.81 -20.04
C ARG A 46 -2.57 2.32 -19.72
N ALA A 47 -2.45 1.47 -20.72
CA ALA A 47 -2.16 0.05 -20.51
C ALA A 47 -0.84 -0.18 -19.75
N ALA A 48 0.20 0.60 -20.06
CA ALA A 48 1.47 0.53 -19.32
C ALA A 48 1.34 1.03 -17.87
N GLU A 49 0.54 2.08 -17.62
CA GLU A 49 0.24 2.53 -16.26
C GLU A 49 -0.51 1.47 -15.46
N LEU A 50 -1.52 0.82 -16.03
CA LEU A 50 -2.28 -0.24 -15.38
C LEU A 50 -1.38 -1.42 -15.01
N ARG A 51 -0.48 -1.86 -15.89
CA ARG A 51 0.51 -2.89 -15.55
C ARG A 51 1.41 -2.46 -14.39
N ARG A 52 1.85 -1.20 -14.38
CA ARG A 52 2.66 -0.70 -13.27
C ARG A 52 1.86 -0.65 -11.96
N ILE A 53 0.58 -0.30 -12.01
CA ILE A 53 -0.31 -0.37 -10.84
C ILE A 53 -0.40 -1.81 -10.31
N ALA A 54 -0.60 -2.79 -11.21
CA ALA A 54 -0.64 -4.20 -10.82
C ALA A 54 0.66 -4.66 -10.14
N GLU A 55 1.83 -4.30 -10.70
CA GLU A 55 3.13 -4.61 -10.08
C GLU A 55 3.26 -4.02 -8.68
N VAL A 56 2.87 -2.75 -8.49
CA VAL A 56 2.90 -2.08 -7.19
C VAL A 56 1.99 -2.80 -6.20
N CYS A 57 0.75 -3.11 -6.60
CA CYS A 57 -0.22 -3.79 -5.74
C CYS A 57 0.20 -5.23 -5.38
N ARG A 58 0.97 -5.91 -6.22
CA ARG A 58 1.53 -7.23 -5.89
C ARG A 58 2.72 -7.16 -4.92
N TRP A 59 3.40 -6.03 -4.87
CA TRP A 59 4.53 -5.84 -3.98
C TRP A 59 4.10 -5.37 -2.60
N VAL A 60 3.27 -4.33 -2.52
CA VAL A 60 2.80 -3.77 -1.26
C VAL A 60 1.34 -4.16 -1.01
N PRO A 61 0.90 -4.44 0.23
CA PRO A 61 1.62 -4.31 1.50
C PRO A 61 2.41 -5.55 1.93
N ALA A 62 2.50 -6.60 1.13
CA ALA A 62 3.21 -7.82 1.48
C ALA A 62 4.72 -7.60 1.78
N HIS A 63 5.31 -6.58 1.19
CA HIS A 63 6.73 -6.23 1.35
C HIS A 63 6.88 -4.74 1.64
N ALA A 64 8.02 -4.39 2.23
CA ALA A 64 8.38 -2.99 2.45
C ALA A 64 8.47 -2.22 1.11
N PRO A 65 7.99 -0.97 1.05
CA PRO A 65 8.03 -0.16 -0.16
C PRO A 65 9.47 0.18 -0.56
N ARG A 66 9.75 0.15 -1.86
CA ARG A 66 11.06 0.42 -2.45
C ARG A 66 11.19 1.84 -2.97
N ASP A 67 10.06 2.44 -3.34
CA ASP A 67 9.99 3.77 -3.93
C ASP A 67 8.80 4.59 -3.40
N TYR A 68 8.70 5.83 -3.85
CA TYR A 68 7.66 6.77 -3.42
C TYR A 68 6.24 6.32 -3.77
N TRP A 69 6.04 5.70 -4.95
CA TRP A 69 4.72 5.21 -5.36
C TRP A 69 4.27 4.04 -4.47
N GLU A 70 5.15 3.08 -4.26
CA GLU A 70 4.88 1.94 -3.39
C GLU A 70 4.58 2.37 -1.95
N ALA A 71 5.29 3.40 -1.45
CA ALA A 71 5.05 3.93 -0.10
C ALA A 71 3.64 4.55 0.04
N ILE A 72 3.20 5.34 -0.95
CA ILE A 72 1.84 5.89 -0.98
C ILE A 72 0.80 4.78 -1.10
N GLN A 73 1.02 3.82 -2.00
CA GLN A 73 0.08 2.72 -2.22
C GLN A 73 -0.06 1.83 -1.00
N MET A 74 1.04 1.52 -0.31
CA MET A 74 1.02 0.77 0.94
C MET A 74 0.20 1.49 2.00
N TYR A 75 0.44 2.78 2.20
CA TYR A 75 -0.35 3.59 3.11
C TYR A 75 -1.83 3.56 2.76
N TRP A 76 -2.17 3.69 1.46
CA TRP A 76 -3.56 3.71 1.00
C TRP A 76 -4.30 2.40 1.31
N PHE A 77 -3.68 1.24 1.10
CA PHE A 77 -4.28 -0.05 1.43
C PHE A 77 -4.54 -0.20 2.94
N VAL A 78 -3.58 0.18 3.78
CA VAL A 78 -3.73 0.13 5.24
C VAL A 78 -4.82 1.12 5.69
N HIS A 79 -4.83 2.33 5.13
CA HIS A 79 -5.84 3.33 5.42
C HIS A 79 -7.25 2.84 5.06
N LEU A 80 -7.45 2.33 3.85
CA LEU A 80 -8.74 1.78 3.42
C LEU A 80 -9.20 0.64 4.32
N GLY A 81 -8.34 -0.34 4.61
CA GLY A 81 -8.67 -1.44 5.51
C GLY A 81 -9.12 -0.95 6.88
N THR A 82 -8.40 0.02 7.44
CA THR A 82 -8.72 0.58 8.76
C THR A 82 -10.05 1.31 8.78
N ILE A 83 -10.30 2.24 7.85
CA ILE A 83 -11.51 3.06 7.85
C ILE A 83 -12.77 2.27 7.46
N THR A 84 -12.64 1.20 6.67
CA THR A 84 -13.79 0.38 6.26
C THR A 84 -14.19 -0.63 7.32
N GLU A 85 -13.24 -1.18 8.07
CA GLU A 85 -13.49 -2.23 9.04
C GLU A 85 -13.76 -1.70 10.46
N LEU A 86 -13.09 -0.61 10.87
CA LEU A 86 -13.25 -0.11 12.23
C LEU A 86 -14.41 0.87 12.35
N ASN A 87 -14.36 1.99 11.68
CA ASN A 87 -15.43 2.98 11.69
C ASN A 87 -15.27 3.96 10.52
N GLY A 88 -16.22 3.97 9.62
CA GLY A 88 -16.21 4.87 8.46
C GLY A 88 -16.30 6.38 8.80
N TRP A 89 -16.57 6.73 10.06
CA TRP A 89 -16.66 8.10 10.54
C TRP A 89 -15.38 8.60 11.20
N ASP A 90 -14.50 7.69 11.65
CA ASP A 90 -13.26 8.04 12.31
C ASP A 90 -12.14 8.17 11.30
N ALA A 91 -11.61 9.38 11.17
CA ALA A 91 -10.45 9.61 10.32
C ALA A 91 -9.20 8.95 10.92
N MET A 92 -8.61 8.00 10.21
CA MET A 92 -7.28 7.52 10.52
C MET A 92 -6.26 8.57 10.08
N ASN A 93 -5.69 9.30 11.03
CA ASN A 93 -4.67 10.30 10.74
C ASN A 93 -3.28 9.67 10.81
N PRO A 94 -2.49 9.70 9.71
CA PRO A 94 -1.13 9.14 9.70
C PRO A 94 -0.10 10.03 10.44
N GLY A 95 -0.51 11.15 11.02
CA GLY A 95 0.40 12.10 11.66
C GLY A 95 1.28 12.84 10.64
N HIS A 96 2.58 12.84 10.86
CA HIS A 96 3.56 13.51 9.99
C HIS A 96 3.80 12.76 8.68
N PHE A 97 2.81 12.73 7.81
CA PHE A 97 2.83 12.02 6.53
C PHE A 97 3.98 12.48 5.62
N ASP A 98 4.30 13.76 5.65
CA ASP A 98 5.45 14.35 4.96
C ASP A 98 6.78 13.73 5.43
N GLN A 99 6.95 13.51 6.74
CA GLN A 99 8.15 12.88 7.30
C GLN A 99 8.25 11.40 6.90
N HIS A 100 7.14 10.68 6.90
CA HIS A 100 7.12 9.27 6.50
C HIS A 100 7.49 9.08 5.03
N LEU A 101 7.08 9.99 4.15
CA LEU A 101 7.36 9.92 2.72
C LEU A 101 8.69 10.59 2.30
N ALA A 102 9.26 11.46 3.13
CA ALA A 102 10.49 12.20 2.80
C ALA A 102 11.66 11.33 2.35
N PRO A 103 11.96 10.18 2.99
CA PRO A 103 13.06 9.31 2.55
C PRO A 103 12.88 8.80 1.12
N PHE A 104 11.68 8.38 0.75
CA PHE A 104 11.34 7.87 -0.59
C PHE A 104 11.34 8.99 -1.63
N TYR A 105 10.76 10.15 -1.30
CA TYR A 105 10.77 11.32 -2.17
C TYR A 105 12.20 11.80 -2.44
N GLY A 106 12.99 11.94 -1.39
CA GLY A 106 14.39 12.38 -1.49
C GLY A 106 15.27 11.40 -2.25
N LYS A 107 15.07 10.09 -2.07
CA LYS A 107 15.77 9.07 -2.86
C LYS A 107 15.37 9.19 -4.33
N GLY A 108 14.08 9.16 -4.65
CA GLY A 108 13.59 9.19 -6.02
C GLY A 108 14.01 10.44 -6.79
N THR A 109 14.07 11.61 -6.14
CA THR A 109 14.53 12.86 -6.76
C THR A 109 16.03 12.86 -7.00
N ARG A 110 16.84 12.33 -6.09
CA ARG A 110 18.30 12.18 -6.30
C ARG A 110 18.64 11.20 -7.41
N ASP A 111 17.93 10.08 -7.46
CA ASP A 111 18.14 9.02 -8.46
C ASP A 111 17.52 9.36 -9.82
N GLY A 112 16.78 10.48 -9.93
CA GLY A 112 16.10 10.90 -11.17
C GLY A 112 14.87 10.05 -11.54
N THR A 113 14.45 9.14 -10.67
CA THR A 113 13.28 8.26 -10.90
C THR A 113 11.94 8.93 -10.56
N LEU A 114 11.98 10.04 -9.80
CA LEU A 114 10.82 10.81 -9.39
C LEU A 114 11.01 12.30 -9.70
N THR A 115 10.11 12.88 -10.49
CA THR A 115 10.01 14.33 -10.67
C THR A 115 8.99 14.92 -9.70
N ARG A 116 9.11 16.22 -9.40
CA ARG A 116 8.15 16.94 -8.55
C ARG A 116 6.71 16.82 -9.05
N ASP A 117 6.51 16.93 -10.37
CA ASP A 117 5.17 16.85 -10.97
C ASP A 117 4.59 15.45 -10.90
N ARG A 118 5.43 14.41 -11.07
CA ARG A 118 5.00 13.03 -10.86
C ARG A 118 4.64 12.77 -9.40
N GLY A 119 5.44 13.27 -8.46
CA GLY A 119 5.14 13.16 -7.03
C GLY A 119 3.79 13.79 -6.66
N LYS A 120 3.48 14.98 -7.20
CA LYS A 120 2.18 15.62 -7.01
C LYS A 120 1.02 14.78 -7.57
N ARG A 121 1.17 14.25 -8.79
CA ARG A 121 0.14 13.41 -9.43
C ARG A 121 -0.14 12.10 -8.69
N LEU A 122 0.85 11.55 -7.99
CA LEU A 122 0.65 10.34 -7.18
C LEU A 122 -0.11 10.61 -5.89
N MET A 123 -0.17 11.89 -5.46
CA MET A 123 -0.89 12.32 -4.25
C MET A 123 -2.30 12.86 -4.53
N SER A 124 -2.67 13.07 -5.78
CA SER A 124 -3.98 13.60 -6.20
C SER A 124 -4.95 12.51 -6.60
#